data_c1f27bda5a84fec046c38ed3f030f445
#
_entry.id   c1f27bda5a84fec046c38ed3f030f445
#
_cell.length_a   1.000
_cell.length_b   1.000
_cell.length_c   1.000
_cell.angle_alpha   90.00
_cell.angle_beta   90.00
_cell.angle_gamma   90.00
#
_symmetry.space_group_name_H-M   'P 1'
#
loop_
_entity.id
_entity.type
_entity.pdbx_description
1 polymer ?
#
loop_
_entity_poly.entity_id
_entity_poly.type
_entity_poly.pdbx_seq_one_letter_code
_entity_poly.pdbx_strand_id
1 'polypeptide(L)'
;HPGELTYGSTGIGTDDHLAMVLFERMTGTKLNHVPFTGAGPLRSSVLGGHVEVAGMNLGEVMPMGNKMRVLAQASAGRSKLAPDVPSFTEQGVNLVFSSERGIVAPAATPADVQRRLAEALRAIAADPEFQKQMAQQFTEMDYLEGAAWKARLEKATAEFNTLWKTTPWSDNAK
;
A
#
# COMPACT_ATOMS: atom_id res chain seq x y z
N HIS A 1 -9.41 5.31 24.36
CA HIS A 1 -8.21 6.12 24.68
C HIS A 1 -7.51 6.56 23.38
N PRO A 2 -7.90 7.71 22.78
CA PRO A 2 -7.27 8.22 21.56
C PRO A 2 -5.76 8.47 21.77
N GLY A 3 -4.94 7.97 20.83
CA GLY A 3 -3.49 8.15 20.83
C GLY A 3 -2.70 7.19 21.72
N GLU A 4 -3.34 6.24 22.39
CA GLU A 4 -2.64 5.22 23.20
C GLU A 4 -2.21 4.03 22.32
N LEU A 5 -3.08 3.55 21.42
CA LEU A 5 -2.77 2.40 20.54
C LEU A 5 -1.63 2.73 19.61
N THR A 6 -0.55 1.97 19.66
CA THR A 6 0.60 2.13 18.78
C THR A 6 0.34 1.53 17.40
N TYR A 7 0.69 2.28 16.37
CA TYR A 7 0.61 1.86 14.97
C TYR A 7 1.96 1.99 14.27
N GLY A 8 2.46 0.89 13.75
CA GLY A 8 3.70 0.86 12.98
C GLY A 8 3.49 1.00 11.48
N SER A 9 4.38 1.73 10.81
CA SER A 9 4.47 1.78 9.35
C SER A 9 5.90 1.58 8.87
N THR A 10 6.09 1.34 7.58
CA THR A 10 7.41 1.19 6.94
C THR A 10 8.15 2.51 6.75
N GLY A 11 7.58 3.61 7.23
CA GLY A 11 8.18 4.95 7.22
C GLY A 11 7.17 6.08 7.10
N ILE A 12 7.62 7.30 7.37
CA ILE A 12 6.79 8.50 7.22
C ILE A 12 6.51 8.74 5.73
N GLY A 13 5.23 8.94 5.36
CA GLY A 13 4.80 9.20 3.99
C GLY A 13 4.75 7.96 3.09
N THR A 14 5.00 6.77 3.63
CA THR A 14 4.80 5.51 2.89
C THR A 14 3.31 5.19 2.71
N ASP A 15 3.00 4.25 1.83
CA ASP A 15 1.65 3.75 1.61
C ASP A 15 0.96 3.31 2.91
N ASP A 16 1.66 2.57 3.77
CA ASP A 16 1.15 2.13 5.07
C ASP A 16 0.77 3.31 5.98
N HIS A 17 1.65 4.32 6.05
CA HIS A 17 1.39 5.52 6.84
C HIS A 17 0.20 6.31 6.30
N LEU A 18 0.16 6.54 4.98
CA LEU A 18 -0.91 7.29 4.34
C LEU A 18 -2.27 6.59 4.44
N ALA A 19 -2.31 5.26 4.34
CA ALA A 19 -3.51 4.48 4.58
C ALA A 19 -4.05 4.70 6.00
N MET A 20 -3.16 4.79 7.01
CA MET A 20 -3.58 5.05 8.38
C MET A 20 -4.04 6.48 8.60
N VAL A 21 -3.39 7.48 8.02
CA VAL A 21 -3.86 8.88 8.06
C VAL A 21 -5.29 9.00 7.48
N LEU A 22 -5.56 8.28 6.39
CA LEU A 22 -6.90 8.20 5.82
C LEU A 22 -7.89 7.51 6.76
N PHE A 23 -7.48 6.38 7.38
CA PHE A 23 -8.30 5.66 8.35
C PHE A 23 -8.67 6.53 9.55
N GLU A 24 -7.71 7.19 10.18
CA GLU A 24 -7.94 8.10 11.30
C GLU A 24 -8.94 9.20 10.94
N ARG A 25 -8.78 9.79 9.75
CA ARG A 25 -9.68 10.83 9.25
C ARG A 25 -11.11 10.31 9.03
N MET A 26 -11.25 9.12 8.45
CA MET A 26 -12.56 8.52 8.14
C MET A 26 -13.31 8.09 9.39
N THR A 27 -12.59 7.64 10.40
CA THR A 27 -13.16 7.07 11.64
C THR A 27 -13.22 8.06 12.79
N GLY A 28 -12.52 9.20 12.70
CA GLY A 28 -12.37 10.14 13.81
C GLY A 28 -11.50 9.59 14.96
N THR A 29 -10.76 8.51 14.71
CA THR A 29 -9.86 7.91 15.70
C THR A 29 -8.48 8.58 15.66
N LYS A 30 -7.65 8.30 16.66
CA LYS A 30 -6.25 8.73 16.69
C LYS A 30 -5.38 7.59 17.21
N LEU A 31 -4.29 7.32 16.50
CA LEU A 31 -3.29 6.32 16.83
C LEU A 31 -1.95 6.99 17.14
N ASN A 32 -1.07 6.26 17.81
CA ASN A 32 0.30 6.70 18.08
C ASN A 32 1.22 6.10 17.02
N HIS A 33 1.60 6.90 16.01
CA HIS A 33 2.40 6.43 14.88
C HIS A 33 3.87 6.19 15.26
N VAL A 34 4.38 5.00 14.94
CA VAL A 34 5.77 4.56 15.12
C VAL A 34 6.36 4.21 13.75
N PRO A 35 7.14 5.09 13.12
CA PRO A 35 7.76 4.83 11.82
C PRO A 35 8.98 3.92 11.94
N PHE A 36 9.10 2.95 11.03
CA PHE A 36 10.25 2.06 10.90
C PHE A 36 10.98 2.29 9.57
N THR A 37 12.22 1.80 9.46
CA THR A 37 13.02 1.87 8.22
C THR A 37 12.74 0.65 7.33
N GLY A 38 11.45 0.40 7.00
CA GLY A 38 11.02 -0.69 6.12
C GLY A 38 10.33 -1.85 6.86
N ALA A 39 9.83 -2.82 6.06
CA ALA A 39 8.98 -3.92 6.54
C ALA A 39 9.68 -4.91 7.48
N GLY A 40 10.98 -5.14 7.34
CA GLY A 40 11.74 -6.07 8.19
C GLY A 40 11.71 -5.69 9.67
N PRO A 41 12.22 -4.50 10.04
CA PRO A 41 12.15 -3.98 11.41
C PRO A 41 10.73 -3.86 11.95
N LEU A 42 9.78 -3.37 11.14
CA LEU A 42 8.37 -3.29 11.51
C LEU A 42 7.81 -4.66 11.90
N ARG A 43 8.02 -5.66 11.04
CA ARG A 43 7.56 -7.03 11.27
C ARG A 43 8.13 -7.62 12.56
N SER A 44 9.42 -7.43 12.82
CA SER A 44 10.08 -7.87 14.04
C SER A 44 9.46 -7.20 15.28
N SER A 45 9.14 -5.92 15.19
CA SER A 45 8.54 -5.15 16.27
C SER A 45 7.12 -5.62 16.60
N VAL A 46 6.30 -5.91 15.58
CA VAL A 46 4.95 -6.48 15.77
C VAL A 46 5.02 -7.87 16.37
N LEU A 47 5.90 -8.74 15.86
CA LEU A 47 6.08 -10.10 16.39
C LEU A 47 6.61 -10.10 17.82
N GLY A 48 7.38 -9.10 18.21
CA GLY A 48 7.88 -8.89 19.56
C GLY A 48 6.89 -8.21 20.51
N GLY A 49 5.71 -7.79 20.02
CA GLY A 49 4.70 -7.09 20.84
C GLY A 49 5.08 -5.66 21.21
N HIS A 50 6.06 -5.06 20.52
CA HIS A 50 6.48 -3.67 20.74
C HIS A 50 5.62 -2.65 20.01
N VAL A 51 4.83 -3.10 19.05
CA VAL A 51 3.81 -2.33 18.32
C VAL A 51 2.57 -3.18 18.23
N GLU A 52 1.43 -2.61 18.54
CA GLU A 52 0.16 -3.34 18.68
C GLU A 52 -0.53 -3.57 17.35
N VAL A 53 -0.46 -2.60 16.43
CA VAL A 53 -1.06 -2.65 15.08
C VAL A 53 -0.06 -2.13 14.05
N ALA A 54 -0.13 -2.62 12.82
CA ALA A 54 0.74 -2.16 11.74
C ALA A 54 0.00 -2.13 10.39
N GLY A 55 0.39 -1.18 9.54
CA GLY A 55 0.12 -1.21 8.10
C GLY A 55 1.23 -1.98 7.39
N MET A 56 0.85 -2.90 6.54
CA MET A 56 1.78 -3.74 5.78
C MET A 56 1.11 -4.26 4.49
N ASN A 57 1.89 -4.53 3.48
CA ASN A 57 1.38 -5.17 2.28
C ASN A 57 1.15 -6.68 2.51
N LEU A 58 0.19 -7.29 1.81
CA LEU A 58 -0.14 -8.72 1.97
C LEU A 58 1.09 -9.63 1.80
N GLY A 59 1.96 -9.36 0.81
CA GLY A 59 3.19 -10.12 0.61
C GLY A 59 4.17 -10.08 1.78
N GLU A 60 4.04 -9.12 2.67
CA GLU A 60 4.89 -8.96 3.86
C GLU A 60 4.32 -9.68 5.08
N VAL A 61 3.00 -9.83 5.15
CA VAL A 61 2.26 -10.38 6.29
C VAL A 61 1.89 -11.84 6.08
N MET A 62 1.34 -12.21 4.93
CA MET A 62 0.80 -13.55 4.69
C MET A 62 1.82 -14.68 4.90
N PRO A 63 3.14 -14.50 4.58
CA PRO A 63 4.14 -15.51 4.88
C PRO A 63 4.34 -15.78 6.38
N MET A 64 3.84 -14.93 7.26
CA MET A 64 3.93 -15.10 8.71
C MET A 64 2.88 -16.09 9.26
N GLY A 65 1.88 -16.45 8.44
CA GLY A 65 0.79 -17.34 8.84
C GLY A 65 0.05 -16.81 10.08
N ASN A 66 -0.21 -17.69 11.03
CA ASN A 66 -0.95 -17.35 12.26
C ASN A 66 -0.13 -16.59 13.32
N LYS A 67 1.13 -16.25 13.04
CA LYS A 67 1.92 -15.37 13.94
C LYS A 67 1.47 -13.90 13.90
N MET A 68 0.79 -13.50 12.83
CA MET A 68 0.17 -12.19 12.69
C MET A 68 -1.29 -12.36 12.27
N ARG A 69 -2.19 -11.62 12.88
CA ARG A 69 -3.59 -11.60 12.50
C ARG A 69 -3.86 -10.38 11.61
N VAL A 70 -4.27 -10.61 10.37
CA VAL A 70 -4.73 -9.54 9.49
C VAL A 70 -6.16 -9.17 9.88
N LEU A 71 -6.40 -7.91 10.21
CA LEU A 71 -7.68 -7.40 10.69
C LEU A 71 -8.59 -6.95 9.56
N ALA A 72 -8.00 -6.32 8.54
CA ALA A 72 -8.70 -5.82 7.38
C ALA A 72 -7.74 -5.66 6.19
N GLN A 73 -8.27 -5.65 4.99
CA GLN A 73 -7.55 -5.29 3.78
C GLN A 73 -8.16 -4.04 3.13
N ALA A 74 -7.29 -3.15 2.63
CA ALA A 74 -7.69 -1.88 2.01
C ALA A 74 -8.01 -2.01 0.51
N SER A 75 -8.54 -3.14 0.09
CA SER A 75 -8.99 -3.40 -1.28
C SER A 75 -10.50 -3.13 -1.42
N ALA A 76 -10.96 -2.85 -2.64
CA ALA A 76 -12.38 -2.62 -2.92
C ALA A 76 -13.28 -3.83 -2.56
N GLY A 77 -12.72 -5.03 -2.62
CA GLY A 77 -13.33 -6.28 -2.17
C GLY A 77 -12.24 -7.16 -1.58
N ARG A 78 -12.57 -8.38 -1.18
CA ARG A 78 -11.55 -9.31 -0.67
C ARG A 78 -10.63 -9.78 -1.79
N SER A 79 -9.33 -9.70 -1.54
CA SER A 79 -8.32 -10.27 -2.43
C SER A 79 -8.49 -11.80 -2.52
N LYS A 80 -8.32 -12.35 -3.71
CA LYS A 80 -8.30 -13.81 -3.92
C LYS A 80 -7.14 -14.49 -3.20
N LEU A 81 -6.10 -13.74 -2.87
CA LEU A 81 -4.92 -14.23 -2.15
C LEU A 81 -5.13 -14.25 -0.62
N ALA A 82 -6.17 -13.58 -0.12
CA ALA A 82 -6.55 -13.51 1.29
C ALA A 82 -8.08 -13.47 1.45
N PRO A 83 -8.82 -14.50 0.97
CA PRO A 83 -10.29 -14.46 0.88
C PRO A 83 -10.98 -14.44 2.26
N ASP A 84 -10.31 -14.91 3.30
CA ASP A 84 -10.83 -14.96 4.66
C ASP A 84 -10.67 -13.63 5.42
N VAL A 85 -9.88 -12.70 4.88
CA VAL A 85 -9.67 -11.37 5.48
C VAL A 85 -10.75 -10.41 4.99
N PRO A 86 -11.56 -9.79 5.86
CA PRO A 86 -12.55 -8.81 5.44
C PRO A 86 -11.89 -7.53 4.93
N SER A 87 -12.54 -6.84 3.99
CA SER A 87 -12.11 -5.49 3.59
C SER A 87 -12.52 -4.45 4.64
N PHE A 88 -11.88 -3.28 4.64
CA PHE A 88 -12.34 -2.15 5.45
C PHE A 88 -13.77 -1.74 5.12
N THR A 89 -14.14 -1.79 3.84
CA THR A 89 -15.50 -1.46 3.39
C THR A 89 -16.55 -2.40 3.98
N GLU A 90 -16.27 -3.71 4.06
CA GLU A 90 -17.16 -4.68 4.72
C GLU A 90 -17.31 -4.41 6.22
N GLN A 91 -16.35 -3.74 6.83
CA GLN A 91 -16.36 -3.34 8.24
C GLN A 91 -16.87 -1.90 8.46
N GLY A 92 -17.45 -1.27 7.45
CA GLY A 92 -18.06 0.06 7.54
C GLY A 92 -17.12 1.24 7.31
N VAL A 93 -15.85 1.01 6.97
CA VAL A 93 -14.88 2.06 6.65
C VAL A 93 -14.58 2.02 5.15
N ASN A 94 -14.98 3.04 4.39
CA ASN A 94 -14.78 3.09 2.94
C ASN A 94 -13.33 3.44 2.55
N LEU A 95 -12.38 2.71 3.12
CA LEU A 95 -10.95 2.85 2.83
C LEU A 95 -10.54 1.86 1.74
N VAL A 96 -10.27 2.39 0.55
CA VAL A 96 -9.67 1.65 -0.56
C VAL A 96 -8.33 2.29 -0.89
N PHE A 97 -7.26 1.55 -0.69
CA PHE A 97 -5.90 2.02 -0.87
C PHE A 97 -4.98 0.86 -1.25
N SER A 98 -4.01 1.10 -2.13
CA SER A 98 -3.07 0.08 -2.58
C SER A 98 -1.66 0.65 -2.72
N SER A 99 -0.67 -0.22 -2.55
CA SER A 99 0.71 0.04 -2.94
C SER A 99 0.88 -0.21 -4.42
N GLU A 100 1.30 0.79 -5.17
CA GLU A 100 1.52 0.67 -6.61
C GLU A 100 3.01 0.66 -6.94
N ARG A 101 3.39 -0.19 -7.87
CA ARG A 101 4.75 -0.28 -8.39
C ARG A 101 4.74 -0.16 -9.90
N GLY A 102 5.72 0.55 -10.46
CA GLY A 102 5.78 0.73 -11.89
C GLY A 102 7.20 1.03 -12.36
N ILE A 103 7.37 0.99 -13.68
CA ILE A 103 8.62 1.36 -14.36
C ILE A 103 8.42 2.70 -15.03
N VAL A 104 9.33 3.62 -14.77
CA VAL A 104 9.36 4.95 -15.39
C VAL A 104 10.65 5.11 -16.18
N ALA A 105 10.58 5.92 -17.23
CA ALA A 105 11.73 6.29 -18.03
C ALA A 105 11.89 7.83 -18.04
N PRO A 106 13.10 8.36 -18.25
CA PRO A 106 13.30 9.78 -18.47
C PRO A 106 12.40 10.32 -19.59
N ALA A 107 11.90 11.54 -19.44
CA ALA A 107 10.97 12.13 -20.42
C ALA A 107 11.57 12.23 -21.83
N ALA A 108 12.89 12.36 -21.96
CA ALA A 108 13.62 12.42 -23.23
C ALA A 108 13.89 11.04 -23.87
N THR A 109 13.42 9.93 -23.26
CA THR A 109 13.59 8.59 -23.86
C THR A 109 12.91 8.54 -25.22
N PRO A 110 13.58 8.07 -26.29
CA PRO A 110 12.99 7.98 -27.63
C PRO A 110 11.69 7.16 -27.64
N ALA A 111 10.73 7.58 -28.46
CA ALA A 111 9.38 6.98 -28.48
C ALA A 111 9.37 5.50 -28.89
N ASP A 112 10.28 5.07 -29.75
CA ASP A 112 10.44 3.67 -30.13
C ASP A 112 10.96 2.81 -28.98
N VAL A 113 11.87 3.34 -28.17
CA VAL A 113 12.35 2.67 -26.95
C VAL A 113 11.21 2.56 -25.92
N GLN A 114 10.46 3.65 -25.68
CA GLN A 114 9.30 3.63 -24.79
C GLN A 114 8.27 2.57 -25.23
N ARG A 115 7.95 2.50 -26.51
CA ARG A 115 7.04 1.51 -27.08
C ARG A 115 7.54 0.08 -26.83
N ARG A 116 8.80 -0.21 -27.13
CA ARG A 116 9.41 -1.54 -26.92
C ARG A 116 9.37 -1.95 -25.42
N LEU A 117 9.64 -1.02 -24.52
CA LEU A 117 9.54 -1.27 -23.09
C LEU A 117 8.10 -1.58 -22.66
N ALA A 118 7.13 -0.80 -23.15
CA ALA A 118 5.71 -1.04 -22.85
C ALA A 118 5.22 -2.39 -23.38
N GLU A 119 5.63 -2.77 -24.60
CA GLU A 119 5.30 -4.08 -25.19
C GLU A 119 5.91 -5.23 -24.36
N ALA A 120 7.16 -5.12 -23.94
CA ALA A 120 7.81 -6.10 -23.10
C ALA A 120 7.14 -6.23 -21.72
N LEU A 121 6.80 -5.12 -21.08
CA LEU A 121 6.11 -5.12 -19.80
C LEU A 121 4.71 -5.73 -19.90
N ARG A 122 3.97 -5.43 -20.97
CA ARG A 122 2.67 -6.06 -21.23
C ARG A 122 2.80 -7.58 -21.39
N ALA A 123 3.81 -8.03 -22.15
CA ALA A 123 4.06 -9.46 -22.35
C ALA A 123 4.42 -10.15 -21.02
N ILE A 124 5.27 -9.54 -20.19
CA ILE A 124 5.63 -10.06 -18.85
C ILE A 124 4.40 -10.12 -17.95
N ALA A 125 3.58 -9.08 -17.90
CA ALA A 125 2.37 -9.06 -17.08
C ALA A 125 1.33 -10.10 -17.50
N ALA A 126 1.31 -10.47 -18.78
CA ALA A 126 0.44 -11.52 -19.33
C ALA A 126 1.03 -12.94 -19.22
N ASP A 127 2.31 -13.08 -18.85
CA ASP A 127 2.97 -14.37 -18.74
C ASP A 127 2.42 -15.17 -17.55
N PRO A 128 1.91 -16.41 -17.78
CA PRO A 128 1.31 -17.21 -16.71
C PRO A 128 2.29 -17.62 -15.62
N GLU A 129 3.59 -17.82 -15.94
CA GLU A 129 4.58 -18.19 -14.95
C GLU A 129 4.91 -16.99 -14.06
N PHE A 130 5.03 -15.79 -14.65
CA PHE A 130 5.20 -14.55 -13.89
C PHE A 130 4.01 -14.30 -12.96
N GLN A 131 2.76 -14.45 -13.44
CA GLN A 131 1.57 -14.30 -12.61
C GLN A 131 1.53 -15.29 -11.46
N LYS A 132 1.93 -16.55 -11.71
CA LYS A 132 2.06 -17.57 -10.68
C LYS A 132 3.10 -17.22 -9.62
N GLN A 133 4.26 -16.69 -10.03
CA GLN A 133 5.30 -16.23 -9.09
C GLN A 133 4.80 -15.06 -8.24
N MET A 134 4.08 -14.11 -8.82
CA MET A 134 3.48 -12.99 -8.09
C MET A 134 2.43 -13.47 -7.07
N ALA A 135 1.56 -14.41 -7.47
CA ALA A 135 0.59 -14.99 -6.56
C ALA A 135 1.24 -15.74 -5.38
N GLN A 136 2.36 -16.44 -5.61
CA GLN A 136 3.13 -17.09 -4.55
C GLN A 136 3.73 -16.09 -3.54
N GLN A 137 3.94 -14.85 -3.96
CA GLN A 137 4.40 -13.75 -3.12
C GLN A 137 3.25 -12.90 -2.57
N PHE A 138 2.00 -13.37 -2.66
CA PHE A 138 0.80 -12.64 -2.28
C PHE A 138 0.72 -11.24 -2.91
N THR A 139 1.19 -11.13 -4.16
CA THR A 139 1.12 -9.91 -4.96
C THR A 139 0.07 -10.09 -6.04
N GLU A 140 -1.02 -9.34 -5.92
CA GLU A 140 -2.10 -9.32 -6.91
C GLU A 140 -1.71 -8.41 -8.08
N MET A 141 -1.87 -8.92 -9.30
CA MET A 141 -1.50 -8.19 -10.52
C MET A 141 -2.68 -7.34 -11.01
N ASP A 142 -2.49 -6.02 -11.07
CA ASP A 142 -3.38 -5.05 -11.73
C ASP A 142 -2.54 -4.23 -12.72
N TYR A 143 -2.26 -4.82 -13.89
CA TYR A 143 -1.43 -4.18 -14.89
C TYR A 143 -2.15 -3.00 -15.55
N LEU A 144 -1.54 -1.82 -15.50
CA LEU A 144 -1.99 -0.62 -16.21
C LEU A 144 -0.93 -0.12 -17.18
N GLU A 145 -1.40 0.28 -18.36
CA GLU A 145 -0.53 0.96 -19.33
C GLU A 145 -0.22 2.40 -18.93
N GLY A 146 0.90 2.93 -19.44
CA GLY A 146 1.49 4.17 -19.00
C GLY A 146 0.52 5.36 -18.90
N ALA A 147 -0.37 5.55 -19.87
CA ALA A 147 -1.33 6.65 -19.86
C ALA A 147 -2.37 6.49 -18.73
N ALA A 148 -2.92 5.28 -18.54
CA ALA A 148 -3.89 5.00 -17.50
C ALA A 148 -3.24 5.07 -16.11
N TRP A 149 -2.03 4.52 -15.96
CA TRP A 149 -1.31 4.60 -14.69
C TRP A 149 -0.90 6.04 -14.35
N LYS A 150 -0.42 6.81 -15.32
CA LYS A 150 -0.14 8.23 -15.15
C LYS A 150 -1.35 9.01 -14.64
N ALA A 151 -2.52 8.82 -15.25
CA ALA A 151 -3.75 9.48 -14.81
C ALA A 151 -4.13 9.10 -13.36
N ARG A 152 -3.94 7.82 -12.97
CA ARG A 152 -4.14 7.36 -11.58
C ARG A 152 -3.18 8.06 -10.62
N LEU A 153 -1.89 8.16 -10.96
CA LEU A 153 -0.88 8.83 -10.14
C LEU A 153 -1.14 10.34 -10.01
N GLU A 154 -1.55 11.01 -11.08
CA GLU A 154 -1.90 12.43 -11.06
C GLU A 154 -3.10 12.70 -10.14
N LYS A 155 -4.13 11.84 -10.21
CA LYS A 155 -5.27 11.90 -9.30
C LYS A 155 -4.85 11.70 -7.85
N ALA A 156 -4.10 10.66 -7.55
CA ALA A 156 -3.60 10.38 -6.20
C ALA A 156 -2.74 11.53 -5.66
N THR A 157 -1.87 12.11 -6.50
CA THR A 157 -1.05 13.27 -6.15
C THR A 157 -1.91 14.47 -5.76
N ALA A 158 -2.97 14.76 -6.50
CA ALA A 158 -3.89 15.87 -6.20
C ALA A 158 -4.64 15.65 -4.87
N GLU A 159 -5.08 14.41 -4.63
CA GLU A 159 -5.77 14.01 -3.39
C GLU A 159 -4.83 14.13 -2.17
N PHE A 160 -3.60 13.62 -2.25
CA PHE A 160 -2.62 13.72 -1.18
C PHE A 160 -2.14 15.17 -0.96
N ASN A 161 -1.98 15.97 -1.99
CA ASN A 161 -1.69 17.40 -1.83
C ASN A 161 -2.81 18.13 -1.08
N THR A 162 -4.06 17.74 -1.31
CA THR A 162 -5.21 18.29 -0.59
C THR A 162 -5.24 17.82 0.86
N LEU A 163 -4.99 16.52 1.09
CA LEU A 163 -4.88 15.95 2.42
C LEU A 163 -3.76 16.60 3.24
N TRP A 164 -2.60 16.79 2.64
CA TRP A 164 -1.45 17.44 3.27
C TRP A 164 -1.75 18.83 3.81
N LYS A 165 -2.51 19.63 3.08
CA LYS A 165 -2.89 21.00 3.50
C LYS A 165 -3.72 21.02 4.79
N THR A 166 -4.48 19.96 5.05
CA THR A 166 -5.39 19.86 6.20
C THR A 166 -4.85 18.96 7.31
N THR A 167 -4.02 18.01 6.96
CA THR A 167 -3.47 17.00 7.87
C THR A 167 -2.02 16.69 7.48
N PRO A 168 -1.07 17.61 7.74
CA PRO A 168 0.34 17.35 7.45
C PRO A 168 0.85 16.20 8.33
N TRP A 169 1.49 15.21 7.71
CA TRP A 169 1.93 13.96 8.35
C TRP A 169 3.44 13.87 8.59
N SER A 170 4.17 14.97 8.50
CA SER A 170 5.56 15.05 8.92
C SER A 170 5.85 16.33 9.71
N ASP A 171 6.79 16.25 10.64
CA ASP A 171 7.19 17.37 11.48
C ASP A 171 7.93 18.49 10.71
N ASN A 172 8.40 18.20 9.49
CA ASN A 172 9.08 19.18 8.62
C ASN A 172 8.12 20.10 7.85
N ALA A 173 6.83 20.07 8.17
CA ALA A 173 5.79 20.90 7.55
C ALA A 173 5.57 22.25 8.26
N LYS A 174 6.49 22.67 9.15
CA LYS A 174 6.46 23.97 9.82
C LYS A 174 7.44 24.94 9.18
#